data_e49effc148b21da7000ec9404a2ad618
#
_entry.id   e49effc148b21da7000ec9404a2ad618
#
_cell.length_a   1.000
_cell.length_b   1.000
_cell.length_c   1.000
_cell.angle_alpha   90.00
_cell.angle_beta   90.00
_cell.angle_gamma   90.00
#
_symmetry.space_group_name_H-M   'P 1'
#
loop_
_entity.id
_entity.type
_entity.pdbx_description
1 polymer ?
#
loop_
_entity_poly.entity_id
_entity_poly.type
_entity_poly.pdbx_seq_one_letter_code
_entity_poly.pdbx_strand_id
1 'polypeptide(L)'
;WKSLPSDPGAAFDREVTLDGADIAPMVTWGTSPEDALPITGSVPDPAAVEDEDRRAAMERKLAYMGLTAGMKLSDIAIDKVFIGSCTNSRIEDLRAAAEIARGRRAKVSTIIVPGSGLIRAQAEEEGLDRVFVEAGIDWRPQAGCSMCLGVNGDTVGPQERCASTSNRNFEGRQGRGARTHLVGPAMAMAAAVTGRLTDVRTLAG
;
A
#
# COMPACT_ATOMS: atom_id res chain seq x y z
N TRP A 1 8.36 -23.57 -5.04
CA TRP A 1 7.29 -23.51 -6.05
C TRP A 1 7.53 -24.51 -7.16
N LYS A 2 8.67 -24.40 -7.90
CA LYS A 2 8.98 -25.29 -9.03
C LYS A 2 9.08 -26.77 -8.65
N SER A 3 9.33 -27.09 -7.39
CA SER A 3 9.38 -28.44 -6.86
C SER A 3 8.02 -28.99 -6.38
N LEU A 4 6.95 -28.21 -6.53
CA LEU A 4 5.61 -28.55 -6.10
C LEU A 4 4.61 -28.43 -7.28
N PRO A 5 4.85 -29.14 -8.42
CA PRO A 5 3.88 -29.17 -9.52
C PRO A 5 2.65 -29.95 -9.09
N SER A 6 1.52 -29.65 -9.72
CA SER A 6 0.33 -30.52 -9.63
C SER A 6 0.62 -31.89 -10.20
N ASP A 7 -0.10 -32.92 -9.74
CA ASP A 7 0.06 -34.25 -10.25
C ASP A 7 -0.23 -34.34 -11.75
N PRO A 8 0.50 -35.16 -12.53
CA PRO A 8 0.17 -35.39 -13.93
C PRO A 8 -1.26 -35.89 -14.08
N GLY A 9 -2.04 -35.21 -14.89
CA GLY A 9 -3.46 -35.54 -15.11
C GLY A 9 -4.42 -35.05 -14.03
N ALA A 10 -4.00 -34.17 -13.12
CA ALA A 10 -4.90 -33.52 -12.18
C ALA A 10 -6.04 -32.82 -12.96
N ALA A 11 -7.30 -33.05 -12.55
CA ALA A 11 -8.46 -32.39 -13.09
C ALA A 11 -8.83 -31.20 -12.21
N PHE A 12 -9.07 -30.04 -12.82
CA PHE A 12 -9.47 -28.84 -12.13
C PHE A 12 -10.90 -28.48 -12.52
N ASP A 13 -11.73 -28.09 -11.55
CA ASP A 13 -13.11 -27.64 -11.80
C ASP A 13 -13.15 -26.34 -12.63
N ARG A 14 -12.12 -25.52 -12.48
CA ARG A 14 -11.98 -24.25 -13.21
C ARG A 14 -10.51 -23.85 -13.33
N GLU A 15 -10.13 -23.41 -14.50
CA GLU A 15 -8.81 -22.83 -14.78
C GLU A 15 -8.95 -21.35 -15.15
N VAL A 16 -8.07 -20.50 -14.61
CA VAL A 16 -7.97 -19.08 -14.95
C VAL A 16 -6.54 -18.76 -15.26
N THR A 17 -6.29 -18.24 -16.44
CA THR A 17 -4.95 -17.78 -16.85
C THR A 17 -4.91 -16.27 -16.86
N LEU A 18 -3.88 -15.69 -16.22
CA LEU A 18 -3.61 -14.26 -16.22
C LEU A 18 -2.16 -14.05 -16.63
N ASP A 19 -1.91 -13.07 -17.51
CA ASP A 19 -0.56 -12.61 -17.78
C ASP A 19 -0.18 -11.60 -16.67
N GLY A 20 0.95 -11.82 -16.02
CA GLY A 20 1.44 -10.90 -14.98
C GLY A 20 1.72 -9.49 -15.50
N ALA A 21 2.02 -9.35 -16.80
CA ALA A 21 2.21 -8.05 -17.44
C ALA A 21 0.91 -7.21 -17.53
N ASP A 22 -0.24 -7.87 -17.52
CA ASP A 22 -1.55 -7.22 -17.58
C ASP A 22 -2.01 -6.70 -16.19
N ILE A 23 -1.32 -7.09 -15.12
CA ILE A 23 -1.68 -6.67 -13.77
C ILE A 23 -1.10 -5.28 -13.49
N ALA A 24 -1.96 -4.27 -13.56
CA ALA A 24 -1.58 -2.90 -13.19
C ALA A 24 -1.33 -2.77 -11.68
N PRO A 25 -0.48 -1.81 -11.24
CA PRO A 25 -0.37 -1.46 -9.82
C PRO A 25 -1.74 -1.08 -9.24
N MET A 26 -2.09 -1.71 -8.13
CA MET A 26 -3.40 -1.57 -7.49
C MET A 26 -3.34 -0.68 -6.25
N VAL A 27 -4.45 0.00 -5.96
CA VAL A 27 -4.65 0.80 -4.75
C VAL A 27 -6.10 0.71 -4.29
N THR A 28 -6.35 0.68 -2.99
CA THR A 28 -7.72 0.74 -2.46
C THR A 28 -8.21 2.19 -2.40
N TRP A 29 -9.43 2.43 -2.89
CA TRP A 29 -10.12 3.72 -2.75
C TRP A 29 -11.00 3.79 -1.49
N GLY A 30 -11.48 2.65 -0.99
CA GLY A 30 -12.40 2.57 0.14
C GLY A 30 -11.76 1.95 1.39
N THR A 31 -12.59 1.37 2.25
CA THR A 31 -12.25 0.88 3.59
C THR A 31 -12.09 -0.65 3.67
N SER A 32 -12.01 -1.31 2.54
CA SER A 32 -11.80 -2.77 2.42
C SER A 32 -10.76 -3.07 1.36
N PRO A 33 -10.00 -4.17 1.48
CA PRO A 33 -9.13 -4.67 0.40
C PRO A 33 -9.88 -4.95 -0.91
N GLU A 34 -11.18 -5.25 -0.85
CA GLU A 34 -12.04 -5.44 -2.03
C GLU A 34 -12.20 -4.16 -2.87
N ASP A 35 -12.00 -3.00 -2.25
CA ASP A 35 -12.12 -1.70 -2.92
C ASP A 35 -10.87 -1.35 -3.74
N ALA A 36 -10.09 -2.35 -4.17
CA ALA A 36 -8.89 -2.17 -4.96
C ALA A 36 -9.21 -1.92 -6.45
N LEU A 37 -8.53 -0.93 -7.01
CA LEU A 37 -8.60 -0.58 -8.43
C LEU A 37 -7.19 -0.32 -8.99
N PRO A 38 -6.99 -0.45 -10.31
CA PRO A 38 -5.78 0.03 -10.94
C PRO A 38 -5.53 1.51 -10.65
N ILE A 39 -4.30 1.90 -10.40
CA ILE A 39 -3.91 3.30 -10.11
C ILE A 39 -4.33 4.27 -11.21
N THR A 40 -4.47 3.78 -12.44
CA THR A 40 -4.93 4.54 -13.60
C THR A 40 -6.44 4.80 -13.60
N GLY A 41 -7.18 4.18 -12.68
CA GLY A 41 -8.63 4.32 -12.55
C GLY A 41 -9.07 5.56 -11.78
N SER A 42 -10.38 5.63 -11.59
CA SER A 42 -11.04 6.70 -10.83
C SER A 42 -11.93 6.10 -9.75
N VAL A 43 -12.18 6.90 -8.72
CA VAL A 43 -13.12 6.57 -7.63
C VAL A 43 -14.49 6.24 -8.23
N PRO A 44 -15.09 5.08 -7.91
CA PRO A 44 -16.35 4.67 -8.49
C PRO A 44 -17.51 5.60 -8.12
N ASP A 45 -18.53 5.64 -8.99
CA ASP A 45 -19.75 6.41 -8.75
C ASP A 45 -20.84 5.51 -8.12
N PRO A 46 -21.29 5.80 -6.91
CA PRO A 46 -22.40 5.08 -6.29
C PRO A 46 -23.68 5.10 -7.15
N ALA A 47 -23.93 6.16 -7.91
CA ALA A 47 -25.10 6.27 -8.76
C ALA A 47 -25.16 5.20 -9.88
N ALA A 48 -24.01 4.60 -10.22
CA ALA A 48 -23.94 3.52 -11.19
C ALA A 48 -24.28 2.14 -10.61
N VAL A 49 -24.52 2.05 -9.28
CA VAL A 49 -24.80 0.78 -8.59
C VAL A 49 -26.30 0.62 -8.39
N GLU A 50 -26.88 -0.42 -8.99
CA GLU A 50 -28.32 -0.70 -8.91
C GLU A 50 -28.76 -1.16 -7.52
N ASP A 51 -27.96 -2.00 -6.88
CA ASP A 51 -28.23 -2.53 -5.53
C ASP A 51 -28.14 -1.42 -4.49
N GLU A 52 -29.26 -1.18 -3.78
CA GLU A 52 -29.40 -0.08 -2.81
C GLU A 52 -28.46 -0.24 -1.60
N ASP A 53 -28.27 -1.46 -1.11
CA ASP A 53 -27.40 -1.72 0.05
C ASP A 53 -25.92 -1.49 -0.33
N ARG A 54 -25.52 -1.95 -1.50
CA ARG A 54 -24.17 -1.72 -2.04
C ARG A 54 -23.93 -0.24 -2.31
N ARG A 55 -24.91 0.46 -2.90
CA ARG A 55 -24.83 1.90 -3.12
C ARG A 55 -24.64 2.66 -1.81
N ALA A 56 -25.48 2.40 -0.81
CA ALA A 56 -25.37 3.03 0.50
C ALA A 56 -24.03 2.69 1.21
N ALA A 57 -23.54 1.46 1.07
CA ALA A 57 -22.22 1.10 1.60
C ALA A 57 -21.10 1.88 0.90
N MET A 58 -21.17 2.06 -0.42
CA MET A 58 -20.20 2.83 -1.18
C MET A 58 -20.21 4.31 -0.81
N GLU A 59 -21.38 4.92 -0.63
CA GLU A 59 -21.55 6.30 -0.17
C GLU A 59 -20.91 6.52 1.20
N ARG A 60 -21.12 5.59 2.15
CA ARG A 60 -20.47 5.64 3.48
C ARG A 60 -18.95 5.57 3.37
N LYS A 61 -18.40 4.68 2.52
CA LYS A 61 -16.96 4.58 2.28
C LYS A 61 -16.40 5.86 1.69
N LEU A 62 -17.06 6.45 0.70
CA LEU A 62 -16.65 7.73 0.11
C LEU A 62 -16.64 8.86 1.15
N ALA A 63 -17.68 8.96 1.96
CA ALA A 63 -17.79 9.96 3.03
C ALA A 63 -16.65 9.79 4.05
N TYR A 64 -16.40 8.56 4.51
CA TYR A 64 -15.31 8.28 5.44
C TYR A 64 -13.94 8.63 4.83
N MET A 65 -13.69 8.16 3.62
CA MET A 65 -12.43 8.42 2.92
C MET A 65 -12.31 9.87 2.41
N GLY A 66 -13.39 10.67 2.47
CA GLY A 66 -13.39 12.04 1.96
C GLY A 66 -13.03 12.12 0.49
N LEU A 67 -13.62 11.23 -0.32
CA LEU A 67 -13.43 11.15 -1.75
C LEU A 67 -14.70 11.49 -2.50
N THR A 68 -14.55 11.93 -3.74
CA THR A 68 -15.66 12.21 -4.66
C THR A 68 -15.66 11.22 -5.81
N ALA A 69 -16.84 10.80 -6.24
CA ALA A 69 -17.00 9.97 -7.44
C ALA A 69 -16.30 10.60 -8.66
N GLY A 70 -15.65 9.79 -9.46
CA GLY A 70 -14.92 10.22 -10.65
C GLY A 70 -13.54 10.84 -10.41
N MET A 71 -13.14 11.10 -9.16
CA MET A 71 -11.80 11.58 -8.84
C MET A 71 -10.75 10.56 -9.30
N LYS A 72 -9.73 10.99 -10.03
CA LYS A 72 -8.63 10.08 -10.41
C LYS A 72 -7.87 9.65 -9.16
N LEU A 73 -7.54 8.36 -9.09
CA LEU A 73 -6.78 7.83 -7.95
C LEU A 73 -5.40 8.49 -7.82
N SER A 74 -4.77 8.82 -8.94
CA SER A 74 -3.48 9.54 -8.99
C SER A 74 -3.53 10.98 -8.47
N ASP A 75 -4.71 11.58 -8.31
CA ASP A 75 -4.85 12.94 -7.79
C ASP A 75 -5.01 12.98 -6.26
N ILE A 76 -5.14 11.81 -5.64
CA ILE A 76 -5.32 11.69 -4.18
C ILE A 76 -4.01 12.03 -3.47
N ALA A 77 -4.01 13.14 -2.74
CA ALA A 77 -2.89 13.56 -1.90
C ALA A 77 -2.73 12.62 -0.69
N ILE A 78 -1.50 12.42 -0.25
CA ILE A 78 -1.12 11.57 0.88
C ILE A 78 -0.39 12.39 1.93
N ASP A 79 -0.73 12.21 3.21
CA ASP A 79 -0.12 12.91 4.34
C ASP A 79 0.98 12.08 4.98
N LYS A 80 0.81 10.74 5.00
CA LYS A 80 1.74 9.79 5.59
C LYS A 80 1.95 8.57 4.72
N VAL A 81 3.10 7.94 4.85
CA VAL A 81 3.40 6.64 4.23
C VAL A 81 3.90 5.67 5.27
N PHE A 82 3.39 4.46 5.21
CA PHE A 82 3.85 3.34 6.02
C PHE A 82 4.25 2.16 5.16
N ILE A 83 5.51 1.73 5.26
CA ILE A 83 6.02 0.49 4.68
C ILE A 83 6.39 -0.44 5.81
N GLY A 84 5.67 -1.55 5.94
CA GLY A 84 5.82 -2.46 7.07
C GLY A 84 4.83 -3.60 6.98
N SER A 85 4.57 -4.22 8.10
CA SER A 85 3.77 -5.41 8.33
C SER A 85 4.52 -6.72 8.08
N CYS A 86 4.01 -7.79 8.68
CA CYS A 86 4.58 -9.14 8.52
C CYS A 86 4.42 -9.70 7.09
N THR A 87 3.59 -9.11 6.26
CA THR A 87 3.31 -9.58 4.89
C THR A 87 4.02 -8.78 3.81
N ASN A 88 4.26 -7.49 4.03
CA ASN A 88 4.75 -6.55 3.01
C ASN A 88 5.98 -5.76 3.47
N SER A 89 6.89 -6.41 4.16
CA SER A 89 8.19 -5.85 4.55
C SER A 89 9.24 -6.96 4.60
N ARG A 90 9.23 -7.82 3.59
CA ARG A 90 10.26 -8.80 3.30
C ARG A 90 11.45 -8.08 2.63
N ILE A 91 12.54 -8.78 2.46
CA ILE A 91 13.73 -8.16 1.86
C ILE A 91 13.48 -7.70 0.42
N GLU A 92 12.69 -8.44 -0.36
CA GLU A 92 12.33 -8.09 -1.72
C GLU A 92 11.49 -6.80 -1.78
N ASP A 93 10.58 -6.64 -0.82
CA ASP A 93 9.73 -5.45 -0.67
C ASP A 93 10.56 -4.21 -0.36
N LEU A 94 11.54 -4.37 0.56
CA LEU A 94 12.45 -3.29 0.93
C LEU A 94 13.39 -2.93 -0.22
N ARG A 95 13.90 -3.90 -0.97
CA ARG A 95 14.71 -3.65 -2.17
C ARG A 95 13.92 -2.86 -3.22
N ALA A 96 12.68 -3.28 -3.52
CA ALA A 96 11.82 -2.58 -4.48
C ALA A 96 11.49 -1.15 -4.03
N ALA A 97 11.26 -0.92 -2.74
CA ALA A 97 11.07 0.42 -2.19
C ALA A 97 12.35 1.26 -2.29
N ALA A 98 13.53 0.68 -1.99
CA ALA A 98 14.81 1.37 -2.04
C ALA A 98 15.18 1.82 -3.46
N GLU A 99 14.86 1.03 -4.48
CA GLU A 99 15.07 1.44 -5.89
C GLU A 99 14.34 2.74 -6.21
N ILE A 100 13.12 2.91 -5.72
CA ILE A 100 12.35 4.14 -5.91
C ILE A 100 12.88 5.29 -5.05
N ALA A 101 13.41 5.00 -3.86
CA ALA A 101 13.93 6.02 -2.95
C ALA A 101 15.28 6.61 -3.41
N ARG A 102 16.11 5.83 -4.10
CA ARG A 102 17.47 6.25 -4.53
C ARG A 102 17.47 7.57 -5.28
N GLY A 103 18.27 8.53 -4.80
CA GLY A 103 18.40 9.86 -5.39
C GLY A 103 17.16 10.76 -5.24
N ARG A 104 16.16 10.33 -4.47
CA ARG A 104 14.93 11.10 -4.21
C ARG A 104 14.78 11.40 -2.73
N ARG A 105 13.91 12.34 -2.40
CA ARG A 105 13.54 12.67 -1.02
C ARG A 105 12.06 12.48 -0.80
N ALA A 106 11.71 11.93 0.36
CA ALA A 106 10.32 11.87 0.79
C ALA A 106 9.74 13.28 0.97
N LYS A 107 8.56 13.51 0.45
CA LYS A 107 7.79 14.76 0.59
C LYS A 107 6.82 14.74 1.75
N VAL A 108 6.52 13.55 2.24
CA VAL A 108 5.59 13.34 3.36
C VAL A 108 6.22 12.44 4.42
N SER A 109 5.70 12.53 5.64
CA SER A 109 6.15 11.68 6.74
C SER A 109 6.07 10.21 6.35
N THR A 110 7.20 9.53 6.38
CA THR A 110 7.31 8.14 5.92
C THR A 110 8.06 7.31 6.96
N ILE A 111 7.47 6.18 7.34
CA ILE A 111 8.05 5.25 8.31
C ILE A 111 8.21 3.89 7.63
N ILE A 112 9.36 3.27 7.81
CA ILE A 112 9.64 1.90 7.39
C ILE A 112 9.93 1.03 8.60
N VAL A 113 9.21 -0.08 8.71
CA VAL A 113 9.37 -1.08 9.78
C VAL A 113 9.67 -2.43 9.16
N PRO A 114 10.88 -3.00 9.37
CA PRO A 114 11.22 -4.33 8.87
C PRO A 114 10.26 -5.41 9.39
N GLY A 115 9.97 -6.41 8.57
CA GLY A 115 9.03 -7.47 8.92
C GLY A 115 9.52 -8.40 10.05
N SER A 116 10.82 -8.52 10.24
CA SER A 116 11.45 -9.30 11.32
C SER A 116 12.87 -8.80 11.60
N GLY A 117 13.45 -9.25 12.73
CA GLY A 117 14.84 -8.95 13.06
C GLY A 117 15.85 -9.49 12.04
N LEU A 118 15.57 -10.63 11.41
CA LEU A 118 16.42 -11.20 10.34
C LEU A 118 16.37 -10.33 9.09
N ILE A 119 15.19 -9.89 8.68
CA ILE A 119 15.01 -8.98 7.54
C ILE A 119 15.70 -7.64 7.81
N ARG A 120 15.60 -7.13 9.05
CA ARG A 120 16.30 -5.91 9.43
C ARG A 120 17.81 -6.06 9.26
N ALA A 121 18.40 -7.10 9.84
CA ALA A 121 19.84 -7.34 9.76
C ALA A 121 20.31 -7.45 8.29
N GLN A 122 19.56 -8.17 7.46
CA GLN A 122 19.86 -8.29 6.04
C GLN A 122 19.75 -6.95 5.30
N ALA A 123 18.71 -6.15 5.57
CA ALA A 123 18.52 -4.86 4.94
C ALA A 123 19.64 -3.86 5.31
N GLU A 124 20.09 -3.89 6.57
CA GLU A 124 21.22 -3.09 7.06
C GLU A 124 22.55 -3.54 6.45
N GLU A 125 22.77 -4.85 6.30
CA GLU A 125 23.94 -5.40 5.60
C GLU A 125 23.97 -4.97 4.12
N GLU A 126 22.84 -4.96 3.44
CA GLU A 126 22.69 -4.50 2.06
C GLU A 126 22.72 -2.96 1.94
N GLY A 127 22.69 -2.22 3.05
CA GLY A 127 22.71 -0.75 3.10
C GLY A 127 21.40 -0.10 2.68
N LEU A 128 20.27 -0.83 2.72
CA LEU A 128 18.95 -0.29 2.37
C LEU A 128 18.49 0.75 3.39
N ASP A 129 18.81 0.56 4.66
CA ASP A 129 18.57 1.52 5.74
C ASP A 129 19.16 2.90 5.44
N ARG A 130 20.40 2.93 4.92
CA ARG A 130 21.07 4.18 4.51
C ARG A 130 20.34 4.87 3.38
N VAL A 131 19.90 4.13 2.37
CA VAL A 131 19.10 4.67 1.27
C VAL A 131 17.84 5.36 1.79
N PHE A 132 17.14 4.72 2.74
CA PHE A 132 15.92 5.29 3.31
C PHE A 132 16.20 6.53 4.16
N VAL A 133 17.21 6.49 5.01
CA VAL A 133 17.61 7.64 5.85
C VAL A 133 18.06 8.82 4.99
N GLU A 134 18.84 8.58 3.94
CA GLU A 134 19.24 9.61 2.97
C GLU A 134 18.03 10.23 2.25
N ALA A 135 17.00 9.43 1.98
CA ALA A 135 15.74 9.92 1.42
C ALA A 135 14.87 10.70 2.44
N GLY A 136 15.29 10.80 3.70
CA GLY A 136 14.55 11.47 4.78
C GLY A 136 13.43 10.62 5.38
N ILE A 137 13.56 9.31 5.32
CA ILE A 137 12.58 8.33 5.79
C ILE A 137 13.01 7.79 7.15
N ASP A 138 12.05 7.61 8.04
CA ASP A 138 12.27 7.06 9.37
C ASP A 138 12.38 5.53 9.30
N TRP A 139 13.62 5.05 9.37
CA TRP A 139 13.93 3.63 9.48
C TRP A 139 13.83 3.18 10.94
N ARG A 140 12.89 2.28 11.23
CA ARG A 140 12.67 1.81 12.61
C ARG A 140 13.60 0.65 12.96
N PRO A 141 14.35 0.74 14.09
CA PRO A 141 15.22 -0.33 14.52
C PRO A 141 14.46 -1.54 15.10
N GLN A 142 13.22 -1.34 15.54
CA GLN A 142 12.36 -2.42 16.05
C GLN A 142 11.54 -2.99 14.89
N ALA A 143 11.73 -4.28 14.63
CA ALA A 143 10.92 -5.01 13.68
C ALA A 143 9.57 -5.42 14.28
N GLY A 144 8.55 -5.53 13.46
CA GLY A 144 7.24 -6.08 13.85
C GLY A 144 6.08 -5.11 13.71
N CYS A 145 5.12 -5.20 14.64
CA CYS A 145 3.88 -4.40 14.58
C CYS A 145 4.12 -2.96 15.03
N SER A 146 3.59 -2.02 14.28
CA SER A 146 3.70 -0.59 14.49
C SER A 146 2.46 0.09 13.90
N MET A 147 2.60 1.06 13.01
CA MET A 147 1.50 1.79 12.36
C MET A 147 0.49 0.88 11.64
N CYS A 148 0.86 -0.34 11.25
CA CYS A 148 -0.07 -1.33 10.69
C CYS A 148 -1.32 -1.56 11.56
N LEU A 149 -1.17 -1.40 12.88
CA LEU A 149 -2.24 -1.55 13.89
C LEU A 149 -2.47 -0.26 14.69
N GLY A 150 -1.75 0.82 14.40
CA GLY A 150 -1.79 2.04 15.20
C GLY A 150 -1.30 1.84 16.62
N VAL A 151 -0.23 1.05 16.81
CA VAL A 151 0.36 0.74 18.12
C VAL A 151 1.74 1.38 18.28
N ASN A 152 2.27 1.36 19.51
CA ASN A 152 3.60 1.88 19.84
C ASN A 152 3.77 3.39 19.54
N GLY A 153 2.67 4.15 19.57
CA GLY A 153 2.68 5.58 19.25
C GLY A 153 2.68 5.91 17.74
N ASP A 154 2.83 4.92 16.90
CA ASP A 154 2.79 5.08 15.44
C ASP A 154 1.35 5.02 14.95
N THR A 155 0.72 6.17 14.80
CA THR A 155 -0.68 6.29 14.38
C THR A 155 -0.83 7.27 13.23
N VAL A 156 -1.94 7.12 12.50
CA VAL A 156 -2.42 8.08 11.53
C VAL A 156 -3.51 8.91 12.18
N GLY A 157 -3.42 10.22 12.11
CA GLY A 157 -4.37 11.14 12.73
C GLY A 157 -5.75 11.11 12.05
N PRO A 158 -6.77 11.70 12.72
CA PRO A 158 -8.10 11.82 12.14
C PRO A 158 -8.06 12.55 10.80
N GLN A 159 -8.69 11.97 9.78
CA GLN A 159 -8.74 12.46 8.41
C GLN A 159 -7.39 12.50 7.67
N GLU A 160 -6.26 12.26 8.33
CA GLU A 160 -4.99 12.06 7.63
C GLU A 160 -5.06 10.84 6.72
N ARG A 161 -4.43 10.95 5.58
CA ARG A 161 -4.43 9.96 4.51
C ARG A 161 -3.09 9.24 4.46
N CYS A 162 -3.12 7.93 4.62
CA CYS A 162 -1.93 7.09 4.62
C CYS A 162 -1.91 6.15 3.41
N ALA A 163 -0.84 6.17 2.62
CA ALA A 163 -0.52 5.07 1.72
C ALA A 163 0.25 4.00 2.52
N SER A 164 -0.31 2.81 2.60
CA SER A 164 0.15 1.80 3.56
C SER A 164 0.29 0.42 2.93
N THR A 165 1.35 -0.28 3.29
CA THR A 165 1.55 -1.69 2.92
C THR A 165 0.91 -2.66 3.93
N SER A 166 0.04 -2.17 4.80
CA SER A 166 -0.79 -3.02 5.68
C SER A 166 -1.65 -4.00 4.88
N ASN A 167 -2.11 -5.05 5.52
CA ASN A 167 -2.97 -6.06 4.89
C ASN A 167 -4.47 -5.81 5.07
N ARG A 168 -4.86 -4.78 5.80
CA ARG A 168 -6.25 -4.38 6.09
C ARG A 168 -6.31 -2.86 6.27
N ASN A 169 -7.45 -2.26 5.91
CA ASN A 169 -7.68 -0.82 6.01
C ASN A 169 -9.09 -0.47 6.48
N PHE A 170 -9.71 -1.34 7.30
CA PHE A 170 -11.00 -1.00 7.89
C PHE A 170 -10.90 0.28 8.75
N GLU A 171 -12.02 0.95 8.92
CA GLU A 171 -12.12 2.21 9.65
C GLU A 171 -11.45 2.13 11.03
N GLY A 172 -10.56 3.07 11.29
CA GLY A 172 -9.84 3.18 12.57
C GLY A 172 -8.63 2.25 12.75
N ARG A 173 -8.29 1.38 11.78
CA ARG A 173 -7.19 0.41 11.95
C ARG A 173 -5.85 1.04 12.28
N GLN A 174 -5.46 2.13 11.62
CA GLN A 174 -4.20 2.83 11.86
C GLN A 174 -4.36 4.03 12.82
N GLY A 175 -5.56 4.25 13.32
CA GLY A 175 -5.92 5.38 14.19
C GLY A 175 -7.38 5.81 13.97
N ARG A 176 -7.98 6.42 14.98
CA ARG A 176 -9.37 6.87 14.89
C ARG A 176 -9.54 7.91 13.77
N GLY A 177 -10.42 7.60 12.81
CA GLY A 177 -10.70 8.47 11.66
C GLY A 177 -9.58 8.52 10.62
N ALA A 178 -8.58 7.65 10.72
CA ALA A 178 -7.51 7.49 9.72
C ALA A 178 -8.05 7.00 8.38
N ARG A 179 -7.54 7.55 7.28
CA ARG A 179 -7.91 7.19 5.91
C ARG A 179 -6.77 6.43 5.26
N THR A 180 -6.91 5.12 5.15
CA THR A 180 -5.83 4.24 4.69
C THR A 180 -6.08 3.71 3.29
N HIS A 181 -5.15 3.95 2.38
CA HIS A 181 -5.06 3.33 1.07
C HIS A 181 -4.05 2.19 1.11
N LEU A 182 -4.48 0.96 0.81
CA LEU A 182 -3.55 -0.17 0.68
C LEU A 182 -2.84 -0.11 -0.68
N VAL A 183 -1.54 -0.26 -0.64
CA VAL A 183 -0.65 -0.22 -1.81
C VAL A 183 0.50 -1.21 -1.64
N GLY A 184 1.13 -1.61 -2.73
CA GLY A 184 2.39 -2.37 -2.67
C GLY A 184 3.57 -1.49 -2.22
N PRO A 185 4.70 -2.09 -1.76
CA PRO A 185 5.85 -1.35 -1.21
C PRO A 185 6.45 -0.30 -2.17
N ALA A 186 6.62 -0.64 -3.43
CA ALA A 186 7.10 0.31 -4.45
C ALA A 186 6.11 1.47 -4.68
N MET A 187 4.80 1.19 -4.68
CA MET A 187 3.75 2.20 -4.77
C MET A 187 3.68 3.11 -3.54
N ALA A 188 3.89 2.55 -2.34
CA ALA A 188 3.99 3.33 -1.10
C ALA A 188 5.18 4.29 -1.18
N MET A 189 6.34 3.82 -1.64
CA MET A 189 7.51 4.66 -1.82
C MET A 189 7.28 5.72 -2.92
N ALA A 190 6.62 5.38 -4.01
CA ALA A 190 6.22 6.35 -5.03
C ALA A 190 5.35 7.47 -4.42
N ALA A 191 4.40 7.11 -3.55
CA ALA A 191 3.59 8.08 -2.83
C ALA A 191 4.44 8.93 -1.86
N ALA A 192 5.43 8.34 -1.18
CA ALA A 192 6.33 9.06 -0.29
C ALA A 192 7.10 10.18 -1.01
N VAL A 193 7.66 9.90 -2.18
CA VAL A 193 8.49 10.86 -2.92
C VAL A 193 7.68 11.86 -3.75
N THR A 194 6.40 11.60 -4.00
CA THR A 194 5.53 12.50 -4.78
C THR A 194 4.53 13.28 -3.94
N GLY A 195 4.14 12.76 -2.76
CA GLY A 195 3.11 13.34 -1.88
C GLY A 195 1.67 13.00 -2.32
N ARG A 196 1.49 12.04 -3.22
CA ARG A 196 0.17 11.57 -3.71
C ARG A 196 0.25 10.12 -4.18
N LEU A 197 -0.88 9.46 -4.35
CA LEU A 197 -0.91 8.16 -5.00
C LEU A 197 -0.33 8.29 -6.41
N THR A 198 0.66 7.48 -6.73
CA THR A 198 1.42 7.62 -7.98
C THR A 198 1.68 6.25 -8.59
N ASP A 199 1.49 6.14 -9.89
CA ASP A 199 1.90 4.95 -10.63
C ASP A 199 3.42 4.83 -10.62
N VAL A 200 3.93 3.82 -9.92
CA VAL A 200 5.38 3.60 -9.77
C VAL A 200 6.07 3.45 -11.12
N ARG A 201 5.40 2.96 -12.14
CA ARG A 201 5.95 2.78 -13.48
C ARG A 201 6.37 4.11 -14.14
N THR A 202 5.77 5.23 -13.69
CA THR A 202 6.16 6.57 -14.18
C THR A 202 7.44 7.11 -13.53
N LEU A 203 7.94 6.45 -12.49
CA LEU A 203 9.17 6.80 -11.78
C LEU A 203 10.33 5.87 -12.10
N ALA A 204 10.07 4.74 -12.75
CA ALA A 204 11.10 3.83 -13.23
C ALA A 204 11.75 4.48 -14.46
N GLY A 205 12.99 4.94 -14.31
CA GLY A 205 13.82 5.58 -15.34
C GLY A 205 15.26 5.54 -14.89
#